data_94b1746dc2108a9f4de34b0fd4fd7acd
#
_entry.id   94b1746dc2108a9f4de34b0fd4fd7acd
#
_cell.length_a   1.000
_cell.length_b   1.000
_cell.length_c   1.000
_cell.angle_alpha   90.00
_cell.angle_beta   90.00
_cell.angle_gamma   90.00
#
_symmetry.space_group_name_H-M   'P 1'
#
loop_
_entity.id
_entity.type
_entity.pdbx_description
1 polymer ?
#
loop_
_entity_poly.entity_id
_entity_poly.type
_entity_poly.pdbx_seq_one_letter_code
_entity_poly.pdbx_strand_id
1 'polypeptide(L)'
;MFNIEIAKPLDHVPPDLLVELHKRLREIGGSLDTMPAESEMWPSLAGSVMLLDVEGWRFQYRVDTKGHRLLVDSAVFYGRR
;
A
#
# COMPACT_ATOMS: atom_id res chain seq x y z
N MET A 1 1.83 -4.69 -13.89
CA MET A 1 2.59 -4.66 -12.61
C MET A 1 2.27 -3.39 -11.86
N PHE A 2 2.00 -3.50 -10.56
CA PHE A 2 1.76 -2.33 -9.73
C PHE A 2 3.06 -1.75 -9.22
N ASN A 3 3.24 -0.45 -9.38
CA ASN A 3 4.37 0.28 -8.82
C ASN A 3 4.00 0.85 -7.46
N ILE A 4 4.99 0.97 -6.58
CA ILE A 4 4.79 1.52 -5.25
C ILE A 4 5.31 2.95 -5.25
N GLU A 5 4.46 3.89 -4.84
CA GLU A 5 4.84 5.30 -4.73
C GLU A 5 4.49 5.82 -3.33
N ILE A 6 5.37 6.65 -2.81
CA ILE A 6 5.14 7.34 -1.55
C ILE A 6 4.58 8.72 -1.90
N ALA A 7 3.30 8.92 -1.70
CA ALA A 7 2.62 10.15 -2.07
C ALA A 7 2.99 11.33 -1.17
N LYS A 8 3.39 11.06 0.07
CA LYS A 8 3.84 12.07 1.02
C LYS A 8 5.13 11.58 1.70
N PRO A 9 6.06 12.48 2.04
CA PRO A 9 7.30 12.07 2.71
C PRO A 9 7.03 11.30 4.00
N LEU A 10 7.75 10.20 4.19
CA LEU A 10 7.69 9.37 5.38
C LEU A 10 9.01 9.42 6.14
N ASP A 11 9.55 10.63 6.33
CA ASP A 11 10.86 10.83 6.94
C ASP A 11 10.91 10.37 8.40
N HIS A 12 9.76 10.31 9.05
CA HIS A 12 9.65 9.85 10.44
C HIS A 12 9.63 8.34 10.59
N VAL A 13 9.61 7.60 9.49
CA VAL A 13 9.57 6.13 9.51
C VAL A 13 10.99 5.58 9.41
N PRO A 14 11.39 4.63 10.28
CA PRO A 14 12.71 4.02 10.19
C PRO A 14 12.96 3.39 8.82
N PRO A 15 14.18 3.52 8.25
CA PRO A 15 14.49 2.96 6.93
C PRO A 15 14.23 1.46 6.80
N ASP A 16 14.55 0.69 7.84
CA ASP A 16 14.32 -0.76 7.84
C ASP A 16 12.85 -1.09 7.67
N LEU A 17 11.99 -0.27 8.26
CA LEU A 17 10.56 -0.45 8.17
C LEU A 17 10.04 -0.12 6.77
N LEU A 18 10.63 0.86 6.12
CA LEU A 18 10.28 1.20 4.74
C LEU A 18 10.61 0.04 3.80
N VAL A 19 11.71 -0.67 4.04
CA VAL A 19 12.07 -1.85 3.27
C VAL A 19 11.00 -2.94 3.43
N GLU A 20 10.57 -3.18 4.66
CA GLU A 20 9.52 -4.17 4.94
C GLU A 20 8.18 -3.74 4.34
N LEU A 21 7.86 -2.47 4.40
CA LEU A 21 6.66 -1.91 3.79
C LEU A 21 6.65 -2.17 2.27
N HIS A 22 7.76 -1.87 1.59
CA HIS A 22 7.87 -2.13 0.15
C HIS A 22 7.67 -3.61 -0.18
N LYS A 23 8.25 -4.49 0.63
CA LYS A 23 8.10 -5.92 0.45
C LYS A 23 6.63 -6.34 0.53
N ARG A 24 5.93 -5.87 1.56
CA ARG A 24 4.51 -6.18 1.75
C ARG A 24 3.65 -5.64 0.61
N LEU A 25 3.93 -4.42 0.18
CA LEU A 25 3.18 -3.80 -0.91
C LEU A 25 3.42 -4.50 -2.24
N ARG A 26 4.63 -5.02 -2.48
CA ARG A 26 4.89 -5.83 -3.68
C ARG A 26 4.08 -7.10 -3.69
N GLU A 27 3.92 -7.74 -2.53
CA GLU A 27 3.09 -8.94 -2.42
C GLU A 27 1.64 -8.61 -2.73
N ILE A 28 1.14 -7.50 -2.21
CA ILE A 28 -0.22 -7.03 -2.48
C ILE A 28 -0.39 -6.72 -3.98
N GLY A 29 0.56 -6.00 -4.57
CA GLY A 29 0.55 -5.67 -5.99
C GLY A 29 0.57 -6.91 -6.87
N GLY A 30 1.36 -7.92 -6.48
CA GLY A 30 1.40 -9.19 -7.20
C GLY A 30 0.07 -9.91 -7.18
N SER A 31 -0.64 -9.87 -6.05
CA SER A 31 -1.98 -10.43 -5.96
C SER A 31 -2.97 -9.68 -6.82
N LEU A 32 -2.87 -8.36 -6.87
CA LEU A 32 -3.74 -7.53 -7.72
C LEU A 32 -3.49 -7.80 -9.20
N ASP A 33 -2.23 -8.05 -9.59
CA ASP A 33 -1.89 -8.35 -10.97
C ASP A 33 -2.53 -9.65 -11.47
N THR A 34 -2.94 -10.54 -10.57
CA THR A 34 -3.61 -11.78 -10.95
C THR A 34 -5.12 -11.62 -11.13
N MET A 35 -5.68 -10.49 -10.74
CA MET A 35 -7.12 -10.25 -10.89
C MET A 35 -7.47 -9.98 -12.35
N PRO A 36 -8.54 -10.62 -12.86
CA PRO A 36 -9.02 -10.32 -14.23
C PRO A 36 -9.39 -8.85 -14.40
N ALA A 37 -9.15 -8.31 -15.58
CA ALA A 37 -9.44 -6.91 -15.89
C ALA A 37 -10.94 -6.57 -15.73
N GLU A 38 -11.80 -7.55 -15.93
CA GLU A 38 -13.25 -7.41 -15.82
C GLU A 38 -13.79 -7.65 -14.42
N SER A 39 -12.91 -7.87 -13.42
CA SER A 39 -13.35 -8.12 -12.05
C SER A 39 -14.15 -6.93 -11.50
N GLU A 40 -15.25 -7.23 -10.83
CA GLU A 40 -16.09 -6.24 -10.17
C GLU A 40 -15.43 -5.62 -8.94
N MET A 41 -14.32 -6.18 -8.49
CA MET A 41 -13.60 -5.66 -7.34
C MET A 41 -12.83 -4.38 -7.66
N TRP A 42 -12.46 -4.15 -8.91
CA TRP A 42 -11.67 -2.97 -9.28
C TRP A 42 -12.32 -1.64 -8.87
N PRO A 43 -13.62 -1.41 -9.13
CA PRO A 43 -14.25 -0.16 -8.70
C PRO A 43 -14.24 0.03 -7.18
N SER A 44 -14.42 -1.05 -6.44
CA SER A 44 -14.38 -1.00 -4.98
C SER A 44 -12.99 -0.63 -4.45
N LEU A 45 -11.95 -1.20 -5.05
CA LEU A 45 -10.56 -0.90 -4.68
C LEU A 45 -10.20 0.55 -5.00
N ALA A 46 -10.61 1.03 -6.17
CA ALA A 46 -10.26 2.38 -6.61
C ALA A 46 -10.80 3.47 -5.70
N GLY A 47 -11.91 3.23 -5.01
CA GLY A 47 -12.51 4.21 -4.12
C GLY A 47 -12.15 4.03 -2.66
N SER A 48 -11.35 3.03 -2.32
CA SER A 48 -11.12 2.65 -0.93
C SER A 48 -9.76 3.12 -0.41
N VAL A 49 -9.75 3.47 0.88
CA VAL A 49 -8.52 3.68 1.63
C VAL A 49 -8.17 2.35 2.29
N MET A 50 -6.95 1.89 2.07
CA MET A 50 -6.48 0.62 2.60
C MET A 50 -5.50 0.86 3.74
N LEU A 51 -5.50 -0.04 4.70
CA LEU A 51 -4.61 0.03 5.86
C LEU A 51 -3.73 -1.20 5.90
N LEU A 52 -2.45 -0.99 6.21
CA LEU A 52 -1.48 -2.06 6.36
C LEU A 52 -0.70 -1.85 7.64
N ASP A 53 -0.75 -2.83 8.54
CA ASP A 53 -0.03 -2.78 9.81
C ASP A 53 1.28 -3.56 9.68
N VAL A 54 2.39 -2.89 10.01
CA VAL A 54 3.72 -3.48 9.99
C VAL A 54 4.45 -3.05 11.26
N GLU A 55 4.75 -4.00 12.13
CA GLU A 55 5.56 -3.81 13.34
C GLU A 55 5.17 -2.60 14.19
N GLY A 56 3.89 -2.45 14.43
CA GLY A 56 3.36 -1.36 15.26
C GLY A 56 3.11 -0.07 14.52
N TRP A 57 3.42 -0.02 13.23
CA TRP A 57 3.10 1.11 12.37
C TRP A 57 1.90 0.79 11.52
N ARG A 58 1.05 1.78 11.30
CA ARG A 58 -0.07 1.66 10.37
C ARG A 58 0.16 2.59 9.19
N PHE A 59 0.18 2.00 8.00
CA PHE A 59 0.32 2.73 6.75
C PHE A 59 -1.02 2.80 6.05
N GLN A 60 -1.34 3.97 5.55
CA GLN A 60 -2.54 4.15 4.74
C GLN A 60 -2.11 4.24 3.29
N TYR A 61 -2.76 3.46 2.43
CA TYR A 61 -2.45 3.50 1.01
C TYR A 61 -3.72 3.40 0.18
N ARG A 62 -3.62 3.78 -1.07
CA ARG A 62 -4.69 3.69 -2.04
C ARG A 62 -4.22 2.92 -3.26
N VAL A 63 -5.18 2.27 -3.94
CA VAL A 63 -4.91 1.55 -5.18
C VAL A 63 -5.33 2.43 -6.34
N ASP A 64 -4.35 2.85 -7.14
CA ASP A 64 -4.60 3.56 -8.39
C ASP A 64 -4.71 2.51 -9.50
N THR A 65 -5.94 2.14 -9.85
CA THR A 65 -6.19 1.06 -10.81
C THR A 65 -5.84 1.48 -12.23
N LYS A 66 -5.96 2.75 -12.56
CA LYS A 66 -5.65 3.25 -13.90
C LYS A 66 -4.16 3.35 -14.12
N GLY A 67 -3.43 3.87 -13.13
CA GLY A 67 -1.98 4.03 -13.22
C GLY A 67 -1.20 2.81 -12.77
N HIS A 68 -1.87 1.75 -12.28
CA HIS A 68 -1.24 0.56 -11.72
C HIS A 68 -0.23 0.93 -10.63
N ARG A 69 -0.69 1.71 -9.64
CA ARG A 69 0.16 2.18 -8.54
C ARG A 69 -0.49 1.90 -7.19
N LEU A 70 0.35 1.66 -6.20
CA LEU A 70 -0.04 1.67 -4.80
C LEU A 70 0.54 2.95 -4.20
N LEU A 71 -0.33 3.85 -3.75
CA LEU A 71 0.06 5.18 -3.27
C LEU A 71 -0.02 5.21 -1.74
N VAL A 72 1.13 5.29 -1.09
CA VAL A 72 1.20 5.39 0.37
C VAL A 72 1.14 6.86 0.75
N ASP A 73 0.16 7.25 1.56
CA ASP A 73 -0.05 8.65 1.89
C ASP A 73 0.04 8.97 3.39
N SER A 74 0.16 7.97 4.26
CA SER A 74 0.41 8.25 5.67
C SER A 74 1.00 7.06 6.41
N ALA A 75 1.67 7.35 7.53
CA ALA A 75 2.21 6.35 8.44
C ALA A 75 2.05 6.86 9.86
N VAL A 76 1.48 6.05 10.74
CA VAL A 76 1.27 6.40 12.15
C VAL A 76 1.78 5.25 13.02
N PHE A 77 2.56 5.60 14.04
CA PHE A 77 3.07 4.62 14.99
C PHE A 77 2.09 4.45 16.15
N TYR A 78 1.61 3.24 16.33
CA TYR A 78 0.72 2.88 17.44
C TYR A 78 1.45 2.14 18.55
N GLY A 79 2.68 1.73 18.31
CA GLY A 79 3.47 0.97 19.26
C GLY A 79 3.27 -0.54 19.12
N ARG A 80 4.05 -1.28 19.90
CA ARG A 80 3.94 -2.75 19.97
C ARG A 80 3.13 -3.15 21.17
N ARG A 81 2.48 -4.28 21.01
CA ARG A 81 1.79 -4.93 22.12
C ARG A 81 2.33 -6.31 22.32
#